data_149e2e0e247f1f1030f78b455ceccadc
#
_entry.id   149e2e0e247f1f1030f78b455ceccadc
#
_cell.length_a   1.000
_cell.length_b   1.000
_cell.length_c   1.000
_cell.angle_alpha   90.00
_cell.angle_beta   90.00
_cell.angle_gamma   90.00
#
_symmetry.space_group_name_H-M   'P 1'
#
loop_
_entity.id
_entity.type
_entity.pdbx_description
1 polymer ?
#
loop_
_entity_poly.entity_id
_entity_poly.type
_entity_poly.pdbx_seq_one_letter_code
_entity_poly.pdbx_strand_id
1 'polypeptide(L)'
;MKNHKVRVHTSKEKLRREDQLAWKLAELAADPVPVEDEVANMVINRVIDNASVAIAAINRSPPAAARAQAIAHPRKSGATVFGIPNNQKFDAEWAAWANGTAVRELDYHDTFLAADYAHPGDNIPPLLAVAQQMQKSGRELLDGLVTGYEIQINLVRSICLHEHKIDHVAHLGPSAAAGIGTMLRLPVEIIYQSVQQALHVTTSTRQSRKGEISSWKAFAPSHAGKLAIEAVDRCMRGEGGPSPIYEGEDGVLAWLLSGPGASYSVPLPEVGEPKRAILDSFTKEHSAEYQSQALIDLAFRMKQKISDFEAIDRIIIHTSHHTHYVIGTGAGDPQKMDPSASRETLDHSIMYIFAVALQDGEWHHIRSYRPERASRRDTLRLWQKIETAEDPKWTARYHESDPNKLAFGGRVEIRMKDGSVINDELALANAHSKGARPFARENYIQKFRNLTEGLVSLREQDRFLDLVQCLPDLGASEIDEINVVLDEATLENETPDKKGIF
;
A
#
# COMPACT_ATOMS: atom_id res chain seq x y z
N MET A 1 17.41 10.75 14.44
CA MET A 1 16.87 11.17 13.09
C MET A 1 17.42 12.53 12.72
N LYS A 2 17.92 12.69 11.50
CA LYS A 2 18.47 13.93 10.96
C LYS A 2 17.64 14.41 9.76
N ASN A 3 17.34 15.71 9.74
CA ASN A 3 16.66 16.33 8.61
C ASN A 3 17.67 16.70 7.52
N HIS A 4 17.50 16.13 6.33
CA HIS A 4 18.29 16.44 5.14
C HIS A 4 17.55 17.45 4.28
N LYS A 5 18.17 18.64 4.09
CA LYS A 5 17.62 19.67 3.20
C LYS A 5 17.95 19.27 1.75
N VAL A 6 16.91 19.10 0.95
CA VAL A 6 16.99 18.71 -0.45
C VAL A 6 16.44 19.85 -1.30
N ARG A 7 17.23 20.39 -2.24
CA ARG A 7 16.83 21.50 -3.12
C ARG A 7 17.37 21.31 -4.53
N VAL A 8 16.84 22.05 -5.45
CA VAL A 8 17.37 22.08 -6.84
C VAL A 8 18.74 22.75 -6.87
N HIS A 9 19.63 22.18 -7.64
CA HIS A 9 20.96 22.72 -7.97
C HIS A 9 21.10 22.86 -9.48
N THR A 10 21.59 24.02 -9.93
CA THR A 10 21.91 24.21 -11.34
C THR A 10 23.21 23.50 -11.71
N SER A 11 23.42 23.21 -12.98
CA SER A 11 24.66 22.57 -13.47
C SER A 11 25.92 23.41 -13.18
N LYS A 12 25.78 24.67 -12.83
CA LYS A 12 26.89 25.56 -12.42
C LYS A 12 27.27 25.39 -10.94
N GLU A 13 26.36 24.85 -10.12
CA GLU A 13 26.61 24.59 -8.71
C GLU A 13 27.27 23.21 -8.56
N LYS A 14 28.36 23.14 -7.77
CA LYS A 14 29.00 21.88 -7.47
C LYS A 14 28.23 21.18 -6.34
N LEU A 15 27.45 20.16 -6.67
CA LEU A 15 26.81 19.27 -5.71
C LEU A 15 27.63 17.97 -5.61
N ARG A 16 28.17 17.69 -4.42
CA ARG A 16 28.87 16.42 -4.19
C ARG A 16 27.84 15.27 -4.11
N ARG A 17 28.26 14.07 -4.47
CA ARG A 17 27.39 12.86 -4.39
C ARG A 17 26.91 12.62 -2.97
N GLU A 18 27.80 12.76 -1.99
CA GLU A 18 27.52 12.55 -0.58
C GLU A 18 26.49 13.52 -0.01
N ASP A 19 26.22 14.64 -0.68
CA ASP A 19 25.22 15.62 -0.27
C ASP A 19 23.86 15.39 -0.94
N GLN A 20 23.74 14.47 -1.90
CA GLN A 20 22.50 14.13 -2.62
C GLN A 20 21.59 13.22 -1.79
N LEU A 21 20.28 13.42 -1.91
CA LEU A 21 19.28 12.57 -1.22
C LEU A 21 19.45 11.09 -1.58
N ALA A 22 19.63 10.78 -2.87
CA ALA A 22 19.83 9.38 -3.30
C ALA A 22 21.04 8.72 -2.63
N TRP A 23 22.11 9.50 -2.36
CA TRP A 23 23.26 8.99 -1.60
C TRP A 23 22.92 8.77 -0.13
N LYS A 24 22.17 9.67 0.49
CA LYS A 24 21.72 9.51 1.89
C LYS A 24 20.82 8.28 2.06
N LEU A 25 19.96 8.01 1.09
CA LEU A 25 19.17 6.78 1.07
C LEU A 25 20.06 5.53 0.94
N ALA A 26 21.11 5.60 0.12
CA ALA A 26 22.05 4.49 -0.04
C ALA A 26 22.94 4.28 1.20
N GLU A 27 23.39 5.33 1.88
CA GLU A 27 24.11 5.24 3.16
C GLU A 27 23.21 4.57 4.22
N LEU A 28 21.95 5.00 4.35
CA LEU A 28 20.98 4.38 5.25
C LEU A 28 20.75 2.89 4.93
N ALA A 29 20.65 2.56 3.64
CA ALA A 29 20.43 1.19 3.19
C ALA A 29 21.64 0.28 3.47
N ALA A 30 22.85 0.80 3.34
CA ALA A 30 24.09 0.05 3.59
C ALA A 30 24.46 -0.03 5.09
N ASP A 31 23.77 0.72 5.97
CA ASP A 31 24.03 0.72 7.39
C ASP A 31 23.51 -0.57 8.07
N PRO A 32 24.39 -1.43 8.63
CA PRO A 32 24.02 -2.75 9.14
C PRO A 32 23.48 -2.70 10.58
N VAL A 33 22.51 -1.84 10.84
CA VAL A 33 21.88 -1.74 12.17
C VAL A 33 21.03 -2.97 12.45
N PRO A 34 21.16 -3.63 13.61
CA PRO A 34 20.32 -4.75 13.99
C PRO A 34 18.84 -4.37 14.07
N VAL A 35 17.97 -5.23 13.56
CA VAL A 35 16.52 -5.05 13.65
C VAL A 35 16.04 -5.43 15.05
N GLU A 36 15.29 -4.53 15.68
CA GLU A 36 14.67 -4.76 17.00
C GLU A 36 13.51 -5.76 16.91
N ASP A 37 13.26 -6.51 17.98
CA ASP A 37 12.22 -7.56 18.02
C ASP A 37 10.81 -7.04 17.69
N GLU A 38 10.47 -5.84 18.16
CA GLU A 38 9.18 -5.20 17.87
C GLU A 38 9.01 -4.95 16.35
N VAL A 39 10.08 -4.48 15.71
CA VAL A 39 10.15 -4.22 14.27
C VAL A 39 10.06 -5.54 13.49
N ALA A 40 10.82 -6.56 13.89
CA ALA A 40 10.77 -7.90 13.30
C ALA A 40 9.36 -8.51 13.38
N ASN A 41 8.71 -8.38 14.54
CA ASN A 41 7.33 -8.82 14.73
C ASN A 41 6.35 -8.09 13.81
N MET A 42 6.54 -6.79 13.58
CA MET A 42 5.70 -6.04 12.65
C MET A 42 5.93 -6.48 11.20
N VAL A 43 7.18 -6.78 10.78
CA VAL A 43 7.45 -7.35 9.44
C VAL A 43 6.70 -8.66 9.25
N ILE A 44 6.74 -9.57 10.22
CA ILE A 44 5.99 -10.84 10.18
C ILE A 44 4.48 -10.55 9.98
N ASN A 45 3.92 -9.62 10.75
CA ASN A 45 2.51 -9.23 10.62
C ASN A 45 2.19 -8.71 9.22
N ARG A 46 3.08 -7.89 8.62
CA ARG A 46 2.90 -7.34 7.27
C ARG A 46 3.02 -8.43 6.19
N VAL A 47 3.88 -9.41 6.35
CA VAL A 47 3.98 -10.55 5.43
C VAL A 47 2.72 -11.40 5.48
N ILE A 48 2.17 -11.69 6.67
CA ILE A 48 0.89 -12.40 6.84
C ILE A 48 -0.24 -11.61 6.18
N ASP A 49 -0.32 -10.30 6.43
CA ASP A 49 -1.33 -9.41 5.85
C ASP A 49 -1.26 -9.37 4.31
N ASN A 50 -0.05 -9.24 3.77
CA ASN A 50 0.21 -9.22 2.34
C ASN A 50 -0.29 -10.52 1.66
N ALA A 51 0.08 -11.67 2.21
CA ALA A 51 -0.37 -12.97 1.70
C ALA A 51 -1.89 -13.12 1.79
N SER A 52 -2.51 -12.66 2.90
CA SER A 52 -3.96 -12.76 3.10
C SER A 52 -4.75 -12.03 2.01
N VAL A 53 -4.35 -10.80 1.70
CA VAL A 53 -5.04 -9.99 0.69
C VAL A 53 -4.73 -10.46 -0.73
N ALA A 54 -3.53 -10.97 -0.98
CA ALA A 54 -3.17 -11.56 -2.26
C ALA A 54 -4.02 -12.79 -2.60
N ILE A 55 -4.20 -13.71 -1.64
CA ILE A 55 -5.01 -14.90 -1.84
C ILE A 55 -6.50 -14.54 -1.98
N ALA A 56 -7.00 -13.59 -1.20
CA ALA A 56 -8.39 -13.13 -1.35
C ALA A 56 -8.68 -12.54 -2.74
N ALA A 57 -7.66 -12.03 -3.42
CA ALA A 57 -7.75 -11.46 -4.76
C ALA A 57 -7.42 -12.44 -5.88
N ILE A 58 -6.93 -13.65 -5.57
CA ILE A 58 -6.16 -14.52 -6.48
C ILE A 58 -6.87 -14.84 -7.80
N ASN A 59 -8.19 -14.96 -7.79
CA ASN A 59 -9.01 -15.29 -8.95
C ASN A 59 -9.62 -14.07 -9.67
N ARG A 60 -9.31 -12.84 -9.21
CA ARG A 60 -9.74 -11.63 -9.92
C ARG A 60 -8.93 -11.43 -11.20
N SER A 61 -9.53 -10.76 -12.19
CA SER A 61 -8.93 -10.59 -13.53
C SER A 61 -7.50 -10.02 -13.52
N PRO A 62 -7.17 -8.92 -12.77
CA PRO A 62 -5.80 -8.41 -12.77
C PRO A 62 -4.77 -9.40 -12.20
N PRO A 63 -4.96 -10.04 -11.02
CA PRO A 63 -4.07 -11.08 -10.53
C PRO A 63 -3.94 -12.29 -11.46
N ALA A 64 -5.05 -12.75 -12.07
CA ALA A 64 -5.03 -13.86 -13.01
C ALA A 64 -4.20 -13.53 -14.26
N ALA A 65 -4.37 -12.31 -14.82
CA ALA A 65 -3.57 -11.85 -15.96
C ALA A 65 -2.08 -11.72 -15.63
N ALA A 66 -1.74 -11.14 -14.47
CA ALA A 66 -0.36 -11.01 -14.02
C ALA A 66 0.30 -12.37 -13.76
N ARG A 67 -0.44 -13.31 -13.18
CA ARG A 67 0.00 -14.70 -12.97
C ARG A 67 0.27 -15.42 -14.29
N ALA A 68 -0.62 -15.26 -15.27
CA ALA A 68 -0.43 -15.84 -16.61
C ALA A 68 0.85 -15.33 -17.28
N GLN A 69 1.15 -14.04 -17.13
CA GLN A 69 2.41 -13.46 -17.61
C GLN A 69 3.62 -14.05 -16.87
N ALA A 70 3.57 -14.19 -15.56
CA ALA A 70 4.67 -14.80 -14.78
C ALA A 70 4.94 -16.26 -15.21
N ILE A 71 3.89 -17.03 -15.45
CA ILE A 71 4.00 -18.43 -15.91
C ILE A 71 4.75 -18.55 -17.23
N ALA A 72 4.70 -17.54 -18.08
CA ALA A 72 5.45 -17.49 -19.33
C ALA A 72 6.98 -17.27 -19.16
N HIS A 73 7.44 -16.98 -17.93
CA HIS A 73 8.84 -16.69 -17.62
C HIS A 73 9.42 -17.66 -16.57
N PRO A 74 9.47 -18.98 -16.87
CA PRO A 74 9.95 -19.99 -15.92
C PRO A 74 11.47 -19.86 -15.70
N ARG A 75 11.91 -20.07 -14.46
CA ARG A 75 13.33 -20.05 -14.08
C ARG A 75 13.64 -21.15 -13.05
N LYS A 76 14.62 -21.99 -13.33
CA LYS A 76 14.95 -23.13 -12.46
C LYS A 76 15.24 -22.76 -10.99
N SER A 77 15.93 -21.65 -10.76
CA SER A 77 16.26 -21.13 -9.42
C SER A 77 15.65 -19.73 -9.27
N GLY A 78 14.35 -19.63 -9.53
CA GLY A 78 13.60 -18.37 -9.49
C GLY A 78 12.81 -18.21 -8.20
N ALA A 79 11.79 -17.36 -8.26
CA ALA A 79 10.86 -17.04 -7.19
C ALA A 79 9.51 -17.75 -7.36
N THR A 80 8.73 -17.83 -6.27
CA THR A 80 7.40 -18.43 -6.25
C THR A 80 6.32 -17.39 -6.57
N VAL A 81 5.19 -17.86 -7.07
CA VAL A 81 3.97 -17.07 -7.29
C VAL A 81 2.84 -17.65 -6.46
N PHE A 82 2.13 -16.79 -5.75
CA PHE A 82 0.99 -17.19 -4.92
C PHE A 82 -0.02 -18.03 -5.72
N GLY A 83 -0.46 -19.11 -5.10
CA GLY A 83 -1.37 -20.08 -5.69
C GLY A 83 -0.66 -21.21 -6.46
N ILE A 84 0.56 -21.00 -6.93
CA ILE A 84 1.32 -21.97 -7.73
C ILE A 84 2.18 -22.86 -6.81
N PRO A 85 2.33 -24.17 -7.09
CA PRO A 85 3.21 -25.05 -6.32
C PRO A 85 4.67 -24.59 -6.28
N ASN A 86 5.33 -24.74 -5.12
CA ASN A 86 6.69 -24.24 -4.87
C ASN A 86 7.80 -24.81 -5.78
N ASN A 87 7.55 -25.94 -6.44
CA ASN A 87 8.47 -26.51 -7.42
C ASN A 87 8.41 -25.83 -8.80
N GLN A 88 7.44 -24.99 -9.04
CA GLN A 88 7.35 -24.14 -10.23
C GLN A 88 7.85 -22.74 -9.85
N LYS A 89 8.91 -22.30 -10.52
CA LYS A 89 9.58 -21.03 -10.21
C LYS A 89 9.74 -20.16 -11.44
N PHE A 90 9.77 -18.86 -11.21
CA PHE A 90 9.71 -17.84 -12.25
C PHE A 90 10.80 -16.80 -12.01
N ASP A 91 11.15 -16.01 -13.04
CA ASP A 91 12.04 -14.88 -12.86
C ASP A 91 11.50 -13.92 -11.79
N ALA A 92 12.39 -13.41 -10.93
CA ALA A 92 12.01 -12.63 -9.75
C ALA A 92 11.15 -11.40 -10.10
N GLU A 93 11.46 -10.69 -11.18
CA GLU A 93 10.71 -9.52 -11.61
C GLU A 93 9.27 -9.88 -12.07
N TRP A 94 9.06 -11.07 -12.64
CA TRP A 94 7.73 -11.54 -13.02
C TRP A 94 6.95 -12.13 -11.84
N ALA A 95 7.64 -12.78 -10.91
CA ALA A 95 7.02 -13.21 -9.66
C ALA A 95 6.59 -12.00 -8.81
N ALA A 96 7.44 -10.96 -8.72
CA ALA A 96 7.09 -9.70 -8.06
C ALA A 96 5.90 -9.01 -8.72
N TRP A 97 5.83 -9.03 -10.06
CA TRP A 97 4.69 -8.53 -10.83
C TRP A 97 3.38 -9.24 -10.47
N ALA A 98 3.38 -10.57 -10.48
CA ALA A 98 2.19 -11.36 -10.19
C ALA A 98 1.73 -11.21 -8.73
N ASN A 99 2.65 -11.38 -7.78
CA ASN A 99 2.36 -11.32 -6.35
C ASN A 99 1.96 -9.90 -5.92
N GLY A 100 2.66 -8.88 -6.40
CA GLY A 100 2.36 -7.48 -6.11
C GLY A 100 0.98 -7.06 -6.63
N THR A 101 0.58 -7.53 -7.83
CA THR A 101 -0.75 -7.25 -8.38
C THR A 101 -1.83 -7.88 -7.51
N ALA A 102 -1.63 -9.11 -7.03
CA ALA A 102 -2.57 -9.76 -6.13
C ALA A 102 -2.68 -9.04 -4.78
N VAL A 103 -1.56 -8.60 -4.20
CA VAL A 103 -1.51 -7.81 -2.97
C VAL A 103 -2.28 -6.50 -3.11
N ARG A 104 -2.10 -5.81 -4.23
CA ARG A 104 -2.65 -4.45 -4.41
C ARG A 104 -4.12 -4.43 -4.82
N GLU A 105 -4.62 -5.50 -5.41
CA GLU A 105 -5.94 -5.56 -6.06
C GLU A 105 -7.10 -5.12 -5.17
N LEU A 106 -7.16 -5.59 -3.93
CA LEU A 106 -8.26 -5.28 -3.02
C LEU A 106 -8.08 -3.98 -2.24
N ASP A 107 -6.94 -3.28 -2.39
CA ASP A 107 -6.59 -2.10 -1.59
C ASP A 107 -6.76 -2.35 -0.07
N TYR A 108 -6.29 -3.52 0.41
CA TYR A 108 -6.62 -4.04 1.73
C TYR A 108 -5.41 -4.36 2.61
N HIS A 109 -4.19 -4.23 2.08
CA HIS A 109 -2.95 -4.29 2.85
C HIS A 109 -2.65 -2.94 3.51
N ASP A 110 -1.51 -2.83 4.19
CA ASP A 110 -1.16 -1.65 4.97
C ASP A 110 -1.06 -0.36 4.15
N THR A 111 -1.05 0.75 4.86
CA THR A 111 -0.88 2.10 4.29
C THR A 111 -0.12 3.00 5.25
N PHE A 112 0.32 4.14 4.75
CA PHE A 112 0.87 5.23 5.54
C PHE A 112 0.43 6.57 4.95
N LEU A 113 0.00 7.49 5.80
CA LEU A 113 -0.51 8.82 5.44
C LEU A 113 0.25 9.90 6.22
N ALA A 114 0.75 10.90 5.51
CA ALA A 114 1.41 12.07 6.08
C ALA A 114 1.30 13.27 5.12
N ALA A 115 2.41 13.84 4.64
CA ALA A 115 2.37 14.84 3.58
C ALA A 115 1.84 14.24 2.26
N ASP A 116 2.20 12.99 1.99
CA ASP A 116 1.63 12.17 0.92
C ASP A 116 1.03 10.90 1.51
N TYR A 117 0.70 9.92 0.68
CA TYR A 117 0.25 8.59 1.06
C TYR A 117 0.99 7.52 0.26
N ALA A 118 1.15 6.34 0.86
CA ALA A 118 1.72 5.17 0.20
C ALA A 118 1.23 3.88 0.86
N HIS A 119 1.58 2.78 0.23
CA HIS A 119 1.37 1.42 0.75
C HIS A 119 2.74 0.75 0.91
N PRO A 120 3.39 0.87 2.09
CA PRO A 120 4.75 0.35 2.26
C PRO A 120 4.86 -1.17 2.10
N GLY A 121 3.76 -1.91 2.29
CA GLY A 121 3.68 -3.35 2.02
C GLY A 121 3.90 -3.73 0.56
N ASP A 122 3.80 -2.79 -0.37
CA ASP A 122 4.17 -2.99 -1.78
C ASP A 122 5.67 -3.33 -1.97
N ASN A 123 6.52 -3.07 -0.95
CA ASN A 123 7.92 -3.51 -0.94
C ASN A 123 8.08 -5.04 -0.75
N ILE A 124 7.09 -5.73 -0.15
CA ILE A 124 7.23 -7.16 0.21
C ILE A 124 7.36 -8.04 -1.03
N PRO A 125 6.48 -7.96 -2.06
CA PRO A 125 6.59 -8.83 -3.23
C PRO A 125 7.92 -8.77 -3.97
N PRO A 126 8.50 -7.59 -4.31
CA PRO A 126 9.79 -7.54 -5.01
C PRO A 126 10.95 -8.03 -4.15
N LEU A 127 10.97 -7.72 -2.85
CA LEU A 127 12.05 -8.17 -1.97
C LEU A 127 11.98 -9.67 -1.73
N LEU A 128 10.79 -10.23 -1.49
CA LEU A 128 10.61 -11.68 -1.33
C LEU A 128 11.04 -12.44 -2.60
N ALA A 129 10.63 -11.96 -3.78
CA ALA A 129 11.01 -12.59 -5.04
C ALA A 129 12.53 -12.61 -5.27
N VAL A 130 13.21 -11.50 -4.97
CA VAL A 130 14.69 -11.44 -5.05
C VAL A 130 15.32 -12.31 -3.97
N ALA A 131 14.78 -12.34 -2.74
CA ALA A 131 15.29 -13.21 -1.67
C ALA A 131 15.27 -14.68 -2.09
N GLN A 132 14.17 -15.15 -2.67
CA GLN A 132 14.03 -16.50 -3.18
C GLN A 132 15.01 -16.79 -4.32
N GLN A 133 15.07 -15.94 -5.34
CA GLN A 133 15.96 -16.16 -6.49
C GLN A 133 17.44 -16.10 -6.11
N MET A 134 17.81 -15.23 -5.17
CA MET A 134 19.19 -15.02 -4.72
C MET A 134 19.55 -15.86 -3.49
N GLN A 135 18.65 -16.78 -3.07
CA GLN A 135 18.87 -17.70 -1.95
C GLN A 135 19.30 -16.98 -0.67
N LYS A 136 18.50 -15.98 -0.27
CA LYS A 136 18.74 -15.21 0.96
C LYS A 136 18.03 -15.83 2.16
N SER A 137 18.60 -15.59 3.35
CA SER A 137 17.99 -16.00 4.61
C SER A 137 16.82 -15.08 5.00
N GLY A 138 15.98 -15.55 5.94
CA GLY A 138 14.91 -14.73 6.49
C GLY A 138 15.41 -13.47 7.19
N ARG A 139 16.60 -13.53 7.82
CA ARG A 139 17.25 -12.35 8.43
C ARG A 139 17.62 -11.31 7.36
N GLU A 140 18.22 -11.72 6.25
CA GLU A 140 18.56 -10.80 5.16
C GLU A 140 17.30 -10.19 4.52
N LEU A 141 16.24 -10.99 4.32
CA LEU A 141 14.96 -10.48 3.85
C LEU A 141 14.34 -9.46 4.83
N LEU A 142 14.38 -9.77 6.13
CA LEU A 142 13.92 -8.87 7.18
C LEU A 142 14.64 -7.52 7.14
N ASP A 143 15.98 -7.53 7.06
CA ASP A 143 16.80 -6.32 6.99
C ASP A 143 16.43 -5.46 5.77
N GLY A 144 16.22 -6.09 4.61
CA GLY A 144 15.78 -5.42 3.39
C GLY A 144 14.38 -4.81 3.51
N LEU A 145 13.42 -5.55 4.06
CA LEU A 145 12.04 -5.07 4.24
C LEU A 145 12.00 -3.87 5.19
N VAL A 146 12.69 -3.94 6.31
CA VAL A 146 12.78 -2.83 7.28
C VAL A 146 13.34 -1.58 6.61
N THR A 147 14.38 -1.72 5.78
CA THR A 147 14.97 -0.60 5.03
C THR A 147 14.01 -0.03 3.99
N GLY A 148 13.30 -0.89 3.24
CA GLY A 148 12.30 -0.43 2.27
C GLY A 148 11.18 0.39 2.93
N TYR A 149 10.64 -0.10 4.04
CA TYR A 149 9.64 0.63 4.83
C TYR A 149 10.18 1.95 5.37
N GLU A 150 11.40 1.95 5.95
CA GLU A 150 12.02 3.15 6.50
C GLU A 150 12.14 4.26 5.46
N ILE A 151 12.65 3.93 4.28
CA ILE A 151 12.85 4.90 3.20
C ILE A 151 11.51 5.40 2.67
N GLN A 152 10.58 4.51 2.34
CA GLN A 152 9.32 4.92 1.75
C GLN A 152 8.51 5.81 2.70
N ILE A 153 8.41 5.45 3.96
CA ILE A 153 7.66 6.21 4.96
C ILE A 153 8.27 7.61 5.16
N ASN A 154 9.59 7.72 5.22
CA ASN A 154 10.24 9.02 5.41
C ASN A 154 10.16 9.92 4.15
N LEU A 155 10.16 9.34 2.95
CA LEU A 155 9.86 10.10 1.72
C LEU A 155 8.41 10.62 1.73
N VAL A 156 7.44 9.78 2.11
CA VAL A 156 6.01 10.15 2.21
C VAL A 156 5.77 11.23 3.26
N ARG A 157 6.52 11.24 4.36
CA ARG A 157 6.45 12.30 5.37
C ARG A 157 6.84 13.67 4.83
N SER A 158 7.63 13.72 3.77
CA SER A 158 8.35 14.92 3.36
C SER A 158 7.99 15.45 1.99
N ILE A 159 7.66 14.58 1.06
CA ILE A 159 7.48 14.93 -0.35
C ILE A 159 6.09 14.47 -0.80
N CYS A 160 5.22 15.43 -1.06
CA CYS A 160 3.88 15.20 -1.56
C CYS A 160 3.91 15.07 -3.08
N LEU A 161 3.69 13.86 -3.60
CA LEU A 161 3.62 13.58 -5.04
C LEU A 161 2.23 13.89 -5.60
N HIS A 162 1.16 13.62 -4.84
CA HIS A 162 -0.20 13.72 -5.36
C HIS A 162 -0.62 15.17 -5.67
N GLU A 163 -0.11 16.18 -4.96
CA GLU A 163 -0.33 17.60 -5.30
C GLU A 163 0.17 17.92 -6.71
N HIS A 164 1.26 17.28 -7.11
CA HIS A 164 1.88 17.41 -8.43
C HIS A 164 1.34 16.41 -9.47
N LYS A 165 0.26 15.67 -9.14
CA LYS A 165 -0.39 14.70 -10.01
C LYS A 165 0.53 13.52 -10.42
N ILE A 166 1.48 13.18 -9.56
CA ILE A 166 2.36 12.03 -9.69
C ILE A 166 1.83 10.88 -8.83
N ASP A 167 1.91 9.66 -9.34
CA ASP A 167 1.51 8.45 -8.60
C ASP A 167 2.51 8.18 -7.47
N HIS A 168 2.02 7.79 -6.30
CA HIS A 168 2.81 7.49 -5.11
C HIS A 168 3.85 6.38 -5.31
N VAL A 169 3.73 5.58 -6.37
CA VAL A 169 4.69 4.51 -6.70
C VAL A 169 6.09 5.05 -7.03
N ALA A 170 6.23 6.36 -7.29
CA ALA A 170 7.53 7.01 -7.41
C ALA A 170 8.34 7.01 -6.08
N HIS A 171 7.69 6.82 -4.93
CA HIS A 171 8.38 6.55 -3.66
C HIS A 171 8.73 5.06 -3.49
N LEU A 172 7.96 4.16 -4.11
CA LEU A 172 8.17 2.72 -4.02
C LEU A 172 9.42 2.27 -4.79
N GLY A 173 9.65 2.77 -6.00
CA GLY A 173 10.82 2.40 -6.80
C GLY A 173 12.14 2.53 -6.03
N PRO A 174 12.47 3.73 -5.53
CA PRO A 174 13.67 3.96 -4.72
C PRO A 174 13.74 3.11 -3.44
N SER A 175 12.61 2.97 -2.72
CA SER A 175 12.59 2.21 -1.46
C SER A 175 12.80 0.71 -1.68
N ALA A 176 12.17 0.13 -2.72
CA ALA A 176 12.36 -1.26 -3.09
C ALA A 176 13.80 -1.52 -3.57
N ALA A 177 14.36 -0.64 -4.41
CA ALA A 177 15.75 -0.76 -4.85
C ALA A 177 16.75 -0.71 -3.69
N ALA A 178 16.55 0.23 -2.75
CA ALA A 178 17.39 0.35 -1.55
C ALA A 178 17.23 -0.87 -0.62
N GLY A 179 16.00 -1.35 -0.40
CA GLY A 179 15.72 -2.55 0.38
C GLY A 179 16.37 -3.82 -0.20
N ILE A 180 16.31 -3.99 -1.53
CA ILE A 180 17.04 -5.05 -2.23
C ILE A 180 18.54 -4.89 -2.02
N GLY A 181 19.06 -3.65 -2.11
CA GLY A 181 20.47 -3.35 -1.87
C GLY A 181 20.94 -3.74 -0.46
N THR A 182 20.14 -3.45 0.57
CA THR A 182 20.38 -3.89 1.96
C THR A 182 20.43 -5.41 2.05
N MET A 183 19.41 -6.09 1.54
CA MET A 183 19.26 -7.55 1.57
C MET A 183 20.44 -8.26 0.88
N LEU A 184 20.90 -7.70 -0.23
CA LEU A 184 22.05 -8.25 -0.99
C LEU A 184 23.40 -7.75 -0.48
N ARG A 185 23.43 -6.87 0.55
CA ARG A 185 24.65 -6.24 1.13
C ARG A 185 25.49 -5.54 0.06
N LEU A 186 24.82 -4.80 -0.83
CA LEU A 186 25.51 -4.08 -1.91
C LEU A 186 26.28 -2.86 -1.37
N PRO A 187 27.38 -2.46 -2.00
CA PRO A 187 28.05 -1.21 -1.69
C PRO A 187 27.17 0.02 -1.88
N VAL A 188 27.41 1.08 -1.11
CA VAL A 188 26.66 2.37 -1.20
C VAL A 188 26.58 2.87 -2.64
N GLU A 189 27.66 2.81 -3.42
CA GLU A 189 27.67 3.27 -4.82
C GLU A 189 26.65 2.51 -5.69
N ILE A 190 26.55 1.19 -5.56
CA ILE A 190 25.59 0.40 -6.35
C ILE A 190 24.17 0.73 -5.91
N ILE A 191 23.89 0.85 -4.61
CA ILE A 191 22.56 1.22 -4.11
C ILE A 191 22.19 2.63 -4.57
N TYR A 192 23.13 3.59 -4.51
CA TYR A 192 22.93 4.94 -5.00
C TYR A 192 22.51 4.99 -6.47
N GLN A 193 23.21 4.25 -7.35
CA GLN A 193 22.87 4.17 -8.76
C GLN A 193 21.50 3.50 -8.97
N SER A 194 21.20 2.44 -8.20
CA SER A 194 19.92 1.72 -8.27
C SER A 194 18.73 2.59 -7.87
N VAL A 195 18.85 3.34 -6.79
CA VAL A 195 17.83 4.30 -6.32
C VAL A 195 17.51 5.33 -7.40
N GLN A 196 18.53 5.87 -8.07
CA GLN A 196 18.33 6.86 -9.13
C GLN A 196 17.65 6.27 -10.37
N GLN A 197 18.10 5.09 -10.84
CA GLN A 197 17.45 4.42 -11.96
C GLN A 197 16.00 4.07 -11.62
N ALA A 198 15.74 3.52 -10.42
CA ALA A 198 14.41 3.14 -9.99
C ALA A 198 13.47 4.36 -9.96
N LEU A 199 13.88 5.48 -9.37
CA LEU A 199 13.05 6.70 -9.38
C LEU A 199 12.73 7.18 -10.78
N HIS A 200 13.74 7.19 -11.66
CA HIS A 200 13.56 7.67 -13.03
C HIS A 200 12.49 6.91 -13.79
N VAL A 201 12.47 5.57 -13.65
CA VAL A 201 11.55 4.72 -14.43
C VAL A 201 10.19 4.48 -13.75
N THR A 202 10.06 4.76 -12.44
CA THR A 202 8.80 4.55 -11.71
C THR A 202 7.95 5.82 -11.57
N THR A 203 8.43 6.94 -12.06
CA THR A 203 7.67 8.20 -12.04
C THR A 203 6.59 8.19 -13.11
N SER A 204 5.34 8.25 -12.70
CA SER A 204 4.16 8.19 -13.57
C SER A 204 3.06 9.13 -13.09
N THR A 205 2.07 9.39 -13.98
CA THR A 205 0.97 10.31 -13.65
C THR A 205 -0.07 9.65 -12.72
N ARG A 206 -0.75 10.48 -11.93
CA ARG A 206 -1.84 10.06 -11.03
C ARG A 206 -3.16 9.77 -11.75
N GLN A 207 -3.21 9.76 -13.08
CA GLN A 207 -4.43 9.47 -13.83
C GLN A 207 -5.01 8.09 -13.51
N SER A 208 -4.16 7.13 -13.12
CA SER A 208 -4.55 5.79 -12.64
C SER A 208 -5.44 5.81 -11.37
N ARG A 209 -5.59 6.96 -10.71
CA ARG A 209 -6.29 7.12 -9.42
C ARG A 209 -7.48 8.08 -9.48
N LYS A 210 -7.89 8.52 -10.67
CA LYS A 210 -8.98 9.49 -10.83
C LYS A 210 -9.82 9.19 -12.07
N GLY A 211 -11.12 9.53 -12.01
CA GLY A 211 -12.09 9.24 -13.06
C GLY A 211 -12.41 7.75 -13.08
N GLU A 212 -12.47 7.17 -14.26
CA GLU A 212 -12.62 5.73 -14.42
C GLU A 212 -11.34 5.03 -13.95
N ILE A 213 -11.35 4.54 -12.71
CA ILE A 213 -10.22 3.83 -12.13
C ILE A 213 -10.19 2.43 -12.75
N SER A 214 -9.18 2.19 -13.56
CA SER A 214 -8.97 0.91 -14.25
C SER A 214 -8.19 -0.09 -13.39
N SER A 215 -8.08 -1.32 -13.87
CA SER A 215 -7.24 -2.38 -13.29
C SER A 215 -5.77 -1.96 -13.14
N TRP A 216 -5.30 -0.91 -13.86
CA TRP A 216 -3.95 -0.38 -13.70
C TRP A 216 -3.65 0.04 -12.26
N LYS A 217 -4.67 0.34 -11.44
CA LYS A 217 -4.52 0.60 -10.00
C LYS A 217 -3.78 -0.53 -9.28
N ALA A 218 -4.06 -1.80 -9.65
CA ALA A 218 -3.38 -2.96 -9.07
C ALA A 218 -1.99 -3.19 -9.69
N PHE A 219 -1.83 -2.87 -10.96
CA PHE A 219 -0.57 -3.10 -11.68
C PHE A 219 0.52 -2.06 -11.35
N ALA A 220 0.17 -0.81 -11.05
CA ALA A 220 1.12 0.27 -10.89
C ALA A 220 2.23 -0.01 -9.84
N PRO A 221 1.93 -0.42 -8.60
CA PRO A 221 2.99 -0.72 -7.63
C PRO A 221 3.78 -1.98 -7.98
N SER A 222 3.12 -3.00 -8.55
CA SER A 222 3.81 -4.22 -9.02
C SER A 222 4.81 -3.91 -10.13
N HIS A 223 4.43 -3.00 -11.03
CA HIS A 223 5.31 -2.50 -12.08
C HIS A 223 6.51 -1.76 -11.50
N ALA A 224 6.28 -0.90 -10.51
CA ALA A 224 7.38 -0.20 -9.83
C ALA A 224 8.34 -1.17 -9.12
N GLY A 225 7.81 -2.20 -8.44
CA GLY A 225 8.62 -3.25 -7.82
C GLY A 225 9.44 -4.05 -8.84
N LYS A 226 8.81 -4.43 -9.97
CA LYS A 226 9.49 -5.09 -11.10
C LYS A 226 10.64 -4.23 -11.64
N LEU A 227 10.39 -2.95 -11.90
CA LEU A 227 11.40 -2.01 -12.41
C LEU A 227 12.52 -1.74 -11.40
N ALA A 228 12.24 -1.79 -10.09
CA ALA A 228 13.26 -1.68 -9.05
C ALA A 228 14.23 -2.88 -9.07
N ILE A 229 13.72 -4.11 -9.27
CA ILE A 229 14.57 -5.31 -9.45
C ILE A 229 15.49 -5.14 -10.65
N GLU A 230 14.93 -4.73 -11.80
CA GLU A 230 15.69 -4.51 -13.03
C GLU A 230 16.74 -3.39 -12.88
N ALA A 231 16.43 -2.32 -12.14
CA ALA A 231 17.38 -1.25 -11.85
C ALA A 231 18.57 -1.75 -11.02
N VAL A 232 18.31 -2.54 -9.97
CA VAL A 232 19.38 -3.13 -9.15
C VAL A 232 20.25 -4.07 -9.99
N ASP A 233 19.66 -4.95 -10.80
CA ASP A 233 20.42 -5.89 -11.65
C ASP A 233 21.34 -5.13 -12.61
N ARG A 234 20.85 -4.08 -13.29
CA ARG A 234 21.67 -3.25 -14.17
C ARG A 234 22.85 -2.59 -13.44
N CYS A 235 22.60 -2.03 -12.26
CA CYS A 235 23.65 -1.38 -11.47
C CYS A 235 24.67 -2.38 -10.92
N MET A 236 24.28 -3.60 -10.55
CA MET A 236 25.19 -4.68 -10.20
C MET A 236 26.11 -5.09 -11.37
N ARG A 237 25.66 -4.85 -12.61
CA ARG A 237 26.48 -5.07 -13.83
C ARG A 237 27.35 -3.88 -14.20
N GLY A 238 27.34 -2.80 -13.39
CA GLY A 238 28.19 -1.64 -13.56
C GLY A 238 27.54 -0.45 -14.27
N GLU A 239 26.23 -0.52 -14.53
CA GLU A 239 25.50 0.60 -15.18
C GLU A 239 25.17 1.71 -14.18
N GLY A 240 25.24 2.97 -14.63
CA GLY A 240 24.93 4.15 -13.82
C GLY A 240 23.47 4.60 -13.92
N GLY A 241 23.01 5.35 -12.92
CA GLY A 241 21.72 6.03 -12.93
C GLY A 241 21.83 7.50 -13.35
N PRO A 242 20.70 8.15 -13.73
CA PRO A 242 20.68 9.58 -13.98
C PRO A 242 20.91 10.35 -12.67
N SER A 243 21.98 11.16 -12.63
CA SER A 243 22.45 11.81 -11.41
C SER A 243 22.67 13.31 -11.62
N PRO A 244 22.27 14.18 -10.66
CA PRO A 244 21.49 13.91 -9.44
C PRO A 244 19.99 13.86 -9.75
N ILE A 245 19.33 12.73 -9.52
CA ILE A 245 17.93 12.52 -9.95
C ILE A 245 16.92 13.42 -9.20
N TYR A 246 17.14 13.68 -7.90
CA TYR A 246 16.27 14.57 -7.12
C TYR A 246 16.61 16.03 -7.37
N GLU A 247 17.86 16.42 -7.18
CA GLU A 247 18.34 17.81 -7.05
C GLU A 247 18.74 18.45 -8.37
N GLY A 248 18.87 17.70 -9.46
CA GLY A 248 19.29 18.23 -10.75
C GLY A 248 18.34 19.27 -11.32
N GLU A 249 18.86 20.21 -12.13
CA GLU A 249 18.04 21.23 -12.80
C GLU A 249 17.03 20.65 -13.78
N ASP A 250 17.28 19.42 -14.29
CA ASP A 250 16.34 18.60 -15.06
C ASP A 250 15.83 17.38 -14.25
N GLY A 251 16.00 17.43 -12.92
CA GLY A 251 15.60 16.38 -12.00
C GLY A 251 14.15 16.47 -11.53
N VAL A 252 13.79 15.52 -10.65
CA VAL A 252 12.41 15.34 -10.17
C VAL A 252 11.88 16.57 -9.45
N LEU A 253 12.68 17.23 -8.59
CA LEU A 253 12.23 18.41 -7.85
C LEU A 253 11.92 19.58 -8.76
N ALA A 254 12.75 19.79 -9.76
CA ALA A 254 12.66 20.95 -10.66
C ALA A 254 11.50 20.85 -11.65
N TRP A 255 11.25 19.65 -12.18
CA TRP A 255 10.30 19.47 -13.28
C TRP A 255 8.98 18.83 -12.90
N LEU A 256 9.00 17.96 -11.90
CA LEU A 256 7.84 17.15 -11.57
C LEU A 256 7.20 17.56 -10.23
N LEU A 257 7.90 18.34 -9.40
CA LEU A 257 7.39 18.81 -8.12
C LEU A 257 7.26 20.35 -8.11
N SER A 258 7.76 21.01 -7.06
CA SER A 258 7.51 22.45 -6.83
C SER A 258 8.38 23.41 -7.68
N GLY A 259 9.07 22.89 -8.67
CA GLY A 259 9.87 23.70 -9.61
C GLY A 259 11.29 24.01 -9.12
N PRO A 260 12.05 24.87 -9.87
CA PRO A 260 13.45 25.14 -9.57
C PRO A 260 13.71 25.77 -8.18
N GLY A 261 12.71 26.38 -7.56
CA GLY A 261 12.79 26.92 -6.19
C GLY A 261 12.45 25.90 -5.09
N ALA A 262 12.15 24.66 -5.46
CA ALA A 262 11.73 23.63 -4.52
C ALA A 262 12.79 23.32 -3.45
N SER A 263 12.32 23.14 -2.21
CA SER A 263 13.15 22.69 -1.10
C SER A 263 12.30 21.84 -0.17
N TYR A 264 12.82 20.66 0.15
CA TYR A 264 12.18 19.69 1.05
C TYR A 264 13.11 19.38 2.22
N SER A 265 12.54 18.90 3.32
CA SER A 265 13.29 18.44 4.49
C SER A 265 12.93 16.96 4.73
N VAL A 266 13.85 16.06 4.43
CA VAL A 266 13.62 14.61 4.54
C VAL A 266 14.29 14.09 5.81
N PRO A 267 13.53 13.60 6.81
CA PRO A 267 14.08 13.00 8.01
C PRO A 267 14.57 11.58 7.68
N LEU A 268 15.80 11.26 8.06
CA LEU A 268 16.36 9.91 7.94
C LEU A 268 17.09 9.55 9.25
N PRO A 269 17.10 8.27 9.65
CA PRO A 269 17.99 7.80 10.72
C PRO A 269 19.45 8.16 10.44
N GLU A 270 20.19 8.52 11.48
CA GLU A 270 21.64 8.66 11.41
C GLU A 270 22.31 7.27 11.45
N VAL A 271 23.58 7.21 11.05
CA VAL A 271 24.35 5.95 11.09
C VAL A 271 24.31 5.35 12.51
N GLY A 272 23.93 4.08 12.59
CA GLY A 272 23.77 3.34 13.84
C GLY A 272 22.42 3.55 14.56
N GLU A 273 21.54 4.42 14.08
CA GLU A 273 20.18 4.55 14.61
C GLU A 273 19.24 3.45 14.09
N PRO A 274 18.34 2.91 14.93
CA PRO A 274 17.42 1.86 14.51
C PRO A 274 16.41 2.35 13.47
N LYS A 275 16.09 1.49 12.53
CA LYS A 275 15.07 1.69 11.49
C LYS A 275 13.72 1.22 12.04
N ARG A 276 12.80 2.12 12.36
CA ARG A 276 11.56 1.83 13.07
C ARG A 276 10.28 2.26 12.35
N ALA A 277 10.40 2.89 11.18
CA ALA A 277 9.24 3.53 10.53
C ALA A 277 8.11 2.54 10.18
N ILE A 278 8.38 1.25 10.02
CA ILE A 278 7.33 0.23 9.82
C ILE A 278 6.27 0.23 10.92
N LEU A 279 6.65 0.58 12.16
CA LEU A 279 5.73 0.65 13.30
C LEU A 279 4.69 1.76 13.17
N ASP A 280 4.97 2.76 12.34
CA ASP A 280 4.07 3.88 12.06
C ASP A 280 3.11 3.59 10.90
N SER A 281 3.26 2.45 10.20
CA SER A 281 2.32 2.07 9.13
C SER A 281 0.98 1.59 9.70
N PHE A 282 -0.09 1.83 8.94
CA PHE A 282 -1.46 1.61 9.38
C PHE A 282 -2.04 0.34 8.79
N THR A 283 -2.70 -0.46 9.63
CA THR A 283 -3.42 -1.68 9.21
C THR A 283 -4.82 -1.32 8.75
N LYS A 284 -5.30 -1.98 7.69
CA LYS A 284 -6.71 -1.94 7.27
C LYS A 284 -7.47 -3.14 7.80
N GLU A 285 -8.50 -2.89 8.59
CA GLU A 285 -9.49 -3.92 9.01
C GLU A 285 -10.54 -4.14 7.92
N HIS A 286 -10.83 -3.11 7.13
CA HIS A 286 -11.85 -3.11 6.10
C HIS A 286 -11.24 -2.96 4.70
N SER A 287 -11.78 -3.69 3.72
CA SER A 287 -11.34 -3.62 2.32
C SER A 287 -11.88 -2.36 1.65
N ALA A 288 -11.31 -1.20 2.00
CA ALA A 288 -11.65 0.11 1.47
C ALA A 288 -10.48 1.08 1.66
N GLU A 289 -10.54 2.23 1.02
CA GLU A 289 -9.54 3.30 1.18
C GLU A 289 -9.37 3.65 2.66
N TYR A 290 -8.13 4.04 3.08
CA TYR A 290 -7.81 4.14 4.52
C TYR A 290 -8.62 5.22 5.25
N GLN A 291 -8.88 6.35 4.62
CA GLN A 291 -9.63 7.46 5.24
C GLN A 291 -11.10 7.07 5.54
N SER A 292 -11.57 5.96 4.97
CA SER A 292 -12.89 5.39 5.27
C SER A 292 -12.91 4.46 6.49
N GLN A 293 -11.75 3.95 6.94
CA GLN A 293 -11.70 2.92 8.00
C GLN A 293 -12.42 3.34 9.28
N ALA A 294 -12.09 4.52 9.82
CA ALA A 294 -12.76 5.05 11.01
C ALA A 294 -14.25 5.37 10.76
N LEU A 295 -14.60 5.79 9.54
CA LEU A 295 -15.99 6.09 9.19
C LEU A 295 -16.83 4.81 9.02
N ILE A 296 -16.25 3.69 8.61
CA ILE A 296 -16.89 2.37 8.60
C ILE A 296 -17.20 1.94 10.05
N ASP A 297 -16.20 2.00 10.93
CA ASP A 297 -16.39 1.69 12.35
C ASP A 297 -17.46 2.58 13.00
N LEU A 298 -17.47 3.86 12.63
CA LEU A 298 -18.46 4.82 13.08
C LEU A 298 -19.86 4.48 12.56
N ALA A 299 -19.99 4.07 11.31
CA ALA A 299 -21.25 3.63 10.71
C ALA A 299 -21.83 2.42 11.47
N PHE A 300 -21.02 1.43 11.81
CA PHE A 300 -21.46 0.27 12.61
C PHE A 300 -22.00 0.69 14.00
N ARG A 301 -21.31 1.63 14.65
CA ARG A 301 -21.74 2.15 15.94
C ARG A 301 -23.03 2.96 15.84
N MET A 302 -23.19 3.76 14.80
CA MET A 302 -24.37 4.60 14.59
C MET A 302 -25.61 3.79 14.15
N LYS A 303 -25.43 2.68 13.42
CA LYS A 303 -26.53 1.77 13.05
C LYS A 303 -27.40 1.40 14.23
N GLN A 304 -26.81 1.15 15.38
CA GLN A 304 -27.53 0.74 16.61
C GLN A 304 -28.51 1.82 17.13
N LYS A 305 -28.34 3.06 16.67
CA LYS A 305 -29.19 4.22 17.04
C LYS A 305 -30.31 4.50 16.05
N ILE A 306 -30.39 3.74 14.94
CA ILE A 306 -31.32 3.99 13.83
C ILE A 306 -32.25 2.81 13.67
N SER A 307 -33.53 3.01 13.88
CA SER A 307 -34.56 1.99 13.71
C SER A 307 -35.15 1.96 12.29
N ASP A 308 -35.17 3.11 11.60
CA ASP A 308 -35.71 3.24 10.25
C ASP A 308 -34.81 4.15 9.38
N PHE A 309 -34.17 3.56 8.37
CA PHE A 309 -33.33 4.29 7.40
C PHE A 309 -34.13 5.20 6.46
N GLU A 310 -35.42 4.91 6.22
CA GLU A 310 -36.28 5.77 5.40
C GLU A 310 -36.61 7.09 6.12
N ALA A 311 -36.58 7.11 7.45
CA ALA A 311 -36.77 8.31 8.26
C ALA A 311 -35.56 9.27 8.22
N ILE A 312 -34.42 8.86 7.67
CA ILE A 312 -33.26 9.74 7.45
C ILE A 312 -33.59 10.75 6.37
N ASP A 313 -33.37 12.04 6.65
CA ASP A 313 -33.44 13.13 5.70
C ASP A 313 -32.09 13.35 5.01
N ARG A 314 -31.04 13.56 5.79
CA ARG A 314 -29.68 13.86 5.29
C ARG A 314 -28.59 13.32 6.20
N ILE A 315 -27.44 12.97 5.65
CA ILE A 315 -26.22 12.60 6.39
C ILE A 315 -25.08 13.52 5.97
N ILE A 316 -24.43 14.17 6.92
CA ILE A 316 -23.28 15.04 6.68
C ILE A 316 -22.07 14.46 7.42
N ILE A 317 -21.02 14.17 6.67
CA ILE A 317 -19.73 13.68 7.19
C ILE A 317 -18.75 14.86 7.21
N HIS A 318 -18.51 15.42 8.39
CA HIS A 318 -17.50 16.46 8.61
C HIS A 318 -16.14 15.80 8.77
N THR A 319 -15.20 16.10 7.89
CA THR A 319 -13.93 15.38 7.82
C THR A 319 -12.80 16.28 7.30
N SER A 320 -11.59 15.73 7.13
CA SER A 320 -10.43 16.47 6.64
C SER A 320 -10.57 16.89 5.17
N HIS A 321 -9.77 17.89 4.77
CA HIS A 321 -9.60 18.27 3.37
C HIS A 321 -9.34 17.06 2.47
N HIS A 322 -8.37 16.20 2.84
CA HIS A 322 -8.03 15.02 2.04
C HIS A 322 -9.22 14.07 1.85
N THR A 323 -9.90 13.71 2.92
CA THR A 323 -11.07 12.82 2.84
C THR A 323 -12.16 13.42 1.96
N HIS A 324 -12.45 14.72 2.16
CA HIS A 324 -13.48 15.43 1.38
C HIS A 324 -13.17 15.46 -0.12
N TYR A 325 -11.92 15.79 -0.50
CA TYR A 325 -11.54 15.96 -1.92
C TYR A 325 -11.01 14.68 -2.58
N VAL A 326 -10.69 13.63 -1.85
CA VAL A 326 -10.20 12.36 -2.43
C VAL A 326 -11.34 11.35 -2.58
N ILE A 327 -12.08 11.08 -1.51
CA ILE A 327 -13.12 10.04 -1.49
C ILE A 327 -14.54 10.59 -1.24
N GLY A 328 -14.68 11.87 -0.94
CA GLY A 328 -15.93 12.55 -0.63
C GLY A 328 -16.56 13.30 -1.80
N THR A 329 -17.62 14.04 -1.49
CA THR A 329 -18.35 14.86 -2.48
C THR A 329 -17.51 16.01 -3.04
N GLY A 330 -16.51 16.50 -2.33
CA GLY A 330 -15.56 17.51 -2.80
C GLY A 330 -14.66 17.05 -3.95
N ALA A 331 -14.55 15.74 -4.20
CA ALA A 331 -13.81 15.21 -5.34
C ALA A 331 -14.36 15.68 -6.70
N GLY A 332 -15.65 16.04 -6.76
CA GLY A 332 -16.32 16.44 -7.99
C GLY A 332 -16.33 15.33 -9.05
N ASP A 333 -16.33 14.07 -8.61
CA ASP A 333 -16.28 12.89 -9.47
C ASP A 333 -17.64 12.17 -9.47
N PRO A 334 -18.44 12.30 -10.55
CA PRO A 334 -19.76 11.71 -10.64
C PRO A 334 -19.77 10.18 -10.51
N GLN A 335 -18.69 9.52 -10.88
CA GLN A 335 -18.59 8.04 -10.80
C GLN A 335 -18.66 7.53 -9.36
N LYS A 336 -18.30 8.37 -8.38
CA LYS A 336 -18.47 8.05 -6.96
C LYS A 336 -19.92 7.96 -6.48
N MET A 337 -20.86 8.33 -7.34
CA MET A 337 -22.32 8.24 -7.14
C MET A 337 -22.99 7.29 -8.14
N ASP A 338 -22.20 6.55 -8.94
CA ASP A 338 -22.69 5.62 -9.95
C ASP A 338 -22.72 4.18 -9.42
N PRO A 339 -23.88 3.53 -9.29
CA PRO A 339 -24.00 2.15 -8.83
C PRO A 339 -23.41 1.11 -9.80
N SER A 340 -23.16 1.49 -11.05
CA SER A 340 -22.50 0.65 -12.06
C SER A 340 -20.98 0.85 -12.10
N ALA A 341 -20.44 1.75 -11.29
CA ALA A 341 -19.00 2.00 -11.22
C ALA A 341 -18.23 0.74 -10.78
N SER A 342 -16.96 0.67 -11.19
CA SER A 342 -16.08 -0.41 -10.82
C SER A 342 -15.90 -0.51 -9.29
N ARG A 343 -15.55 -1.71 -8.81
CA ARG A 343 -15.18 -1.90 -7.40
C ARG A 343 -14.11 -0.91 -6.95
N GLU A 344 -13.13 -0.66 -7.82
CA GLU A 344 -12.00 0.24 -7.59
C GLU A 344 -12.43 1.71 -7.45
N THR A 345 -13.57 2.09 -8.03
CA THR A 345 -14.20 3.40 -7.82
C THR A 345 -15.05 3.40 -6.55
N LEU A 346 -15.83 2.35 -6.31
CA LEU A 346 -16.69 2.25 -5.13
C LEU A 346 -15.89 2.19 -3.82
N ASP A 347 -14.71 1.57 -3.80
CA ASP A 347 -13.83 1.55 -2.62
C ASP A 347 -13.17 2.91 -2.30
N HIS A 348 -13.36 3.89 -3.18
CA HIS A 348 -12.96 5.30 -3.04
C HIS A 348 -14.18 6.24 -3.00
N SER A 349 -15.40 5.75 -2.72
CA SER A 349 -16.60 6.56 -2.51
C SER A 349 -17.06 6.44 -1.07
N ILE A 350 -16.72 7.43 -0.22
CA ILE A 350 -17.15 7.38 1.18
C ILE A 350 -18.68 7.43 1.32
N MET A 351 -19.39 8.03 0.38
CA MET A 351 -20.84 8.08 0.38
C MET A 351 -21.43 6.67 0.21
N TYR A 352 -20.90 5.89 -0.73
CA TYR A 352 -21.25 4.48 -0.91
C TYR A 352 -20.87 3.63 0.29
N ILE A 353 -19.59 3.73 0.70
CA ILE A 353 -19.02 2.96 1.80
C ILE A 353 -19.83 3.17 3.09
N PHE A 354 -20.12 4.43 3.42
CA PHE A 354 -20.87 4.75 4.64
C PHE A 354 -22.31 4.26 4.57
N ALA A 355 -22.99 4.39 3.42
CA ALA A 355 -24.36 3.90 3.23
C ALA A 355 -24.46 2.39 3.46
N VAL A 356 -23.56 1.62 2.84
CA VAL A 356 -23.54 0.16 2.95
C VAL A 356 -23.16 -0.28 4.39
N ALA A 357 -22.11 0.30 4.96
CA ALA A 357 -21.68 0.00 6.31
C ALA A 357 -22.77 0.30 7.35
N LEU A 358 -23.49 1.42 7.19
CA LEU A 358 -24.58 1.82 8.06
C LEU A 358 -25.77 0.85 7.96
N GLN A 359 -26.14 0.41 6.74
CA GLN A 359 -27.24 -0.52 6.52
C GLN A 359 -26.93 -1.93 7.01
N ASP A 360 -25.74 -2.45 6.67
CA ASP A 360 -25.39 -3.85 6.95
C ASP A 360 -24.85 -4.04 8.38
N GLY A 361 -24.15 -3.06 8.96
CA GLY A 361 -23.46 -3.16 10.24
C GLY A 361 -22.24 -4.09 10.20
N GLU A 362 -21.82 -4.45 9.00
CA GLU A 362 -20.63 -5.22 8.67
C GLU A 362 -20.02 -4.70 7.36
N TRP A 363 -18.76 -5.06 7.10
CA TRP A 363 -18.10 -4.79 5.83
C TRP A 363 -17.39 -6.04 5.32
N HIS A 364 -17.62 -6.39 4.07
CA HIS A 364 -17.05 -7.60 3.47
C HIS A 364 -16.45 -7.29 2.10
N HIS A 365 -15.22 -7.76 1.86
CA HIS A 365 -14.44 -7.47 0.67
C HIS A 365 -15.07 -7.90 -0.68
N ILE A 366 -16.05 -8.81 -0.66
CA ILE A 366 -16.83 -9.23 -1.83
C ILE A 366 -18.28 -8.75 -1.71
N ARG A 367 -19.00 -9.16 -0.65
CA ARG A 367 -20.45 -8.96 -0.53
C ARG A 367 -20.84 -7.48 -0.57
N SER A 368 -20.04 -6.62 0.06
CA SER A 368 -20.31 -5.16 0.10
C SER A 368 -20.12 -4.47 -1.24
N TYR A 369 -19.48 -5.12 -2.22
CA TYR A 369 -19.18 -4.56 -3.54
C TYR A 369 -19.94 -5.23 -4.71
N ARG A 370 -20.83 -6.19 -4.41
CA ARG A 370 -21.59 -6.83 -5.47
C ARG A 370 -22.47 -5.82 -6.21
N PRO A 371 -22.62 -5.92 -7.55
CA PRO A 371 -23.50 -5.02 -8.32
C PRO A 371 -24.92 -4.98 -7.78
N GLU A 372 -25.46 -6.14 -7.34
CA GLU A 372 -26.79 -6.24 -6.74
C GLU A 372 -26.88 -5.47 -5.42
N ARG A 373 -25.78 -5.42 -4.66
CA ARG A 373 -25.71 -4.66 -3.40
C ARG A 373 -25.65 -3.16 -3.68
N ALA A 374 -24.84 -2.73 -4.64
CA ALA A 374 -24.69 -1.32 -5.03
C ALA A 374 -25.98 -0.75 -5.64
N SER A 375 -26.68 -1.54 -6.47
CA SER A 375 -27.90 -1.12 -7.17
C SER A 375 -29.20 -1.30 -6.35
N ARG A 376 -29.13 -1.75 -5.11
CA ARG A 376 -30.28 -1.93 -4.23
C ARG A 376 -31.00 -0.59 -4.01
N ARG A 377 -32.30 -0.53 -4.23
CA ARG A 377 -33.10 0.72 -4.23
C ARG A 377 -33.00 1.50 -2.92
N ASP A 378 -33.01 0.82 -1.77
CA ASP A 378 -32.86 1.45 -0.46
C ASP A 378 -31.44 1.99 -0.23
N THR A 379 -30.42 1.31 -0.76
CA THR A 379 -29.02 1.80 -0.75
C THR A 379 -28.87 3.06 -1.59
N LEU A 380 -29.39 3.06 -2.80
CA LEU A 380 -29.36 4.24 -3.67
C LEU A 380 -30.01 5.45 -3.02
N ARG A 381 -31.20 5.27 -2.39
CA ARG A 381 -31.89 6.35 -1.67
C ARG A 381 -31.09 6.87 -0.49
N LEU A 382 -30.42 6.00 0.26
CA LEU A 382 -29.59 6.40 1.39
C LEU A 382 -28.30 7.08 0.92
N TRP A 383 -27.61 6.48 -0.06
CA TRP A 383 -26.36 6.98 -0.63
C TRP A 383 -26.51 8.42 -1.14
N GLN A 384 -27.59 8.73 -1.86
CA GLN A 384 -27.89 10.06 -2.38
C GLN A 384 -28.14 11.13 -1.30
N LYS A 385 -28.37 10.72 -0.04
CA LYS A 385 -28.56 11.62 1.10
C LYS A 385 -27.24 11.94 1.83
N ILE A 386 -26.14 11.32 1.41
CA ILE A 386 -24.83 11.45 2.08
C ILE A 386 -23.97 12.46 1.33
N GLU A 387 -23.47 13.42 2.07
CA GLU A 387 -22.46 14.35 1.61
C GLU A 387 -21.33 14.48 2.61
N THR A 388 -20.19 14.96 2.15
CA THR A 388 -19.07 15.32 3.01
C THR A 388 -18.91 16.83 3.09
N ALA A 389 -18.41 17.33 4.21
CA ALA A 389 -18.04 18.73 4.40
C ALA A 389 -16.61 18.79 4.97
N GLU A 390 -15.76 19.63 4.36
CA GLU A 390 -14.46 19.91 4.96
C GLU A 390 -14.65 20.64 6.30
N ASP A 391 -13.96 20.16 7.32
CA ASP A 391 -13.89 20.81 8.63
C ASP A 391 -12.42 21.10 8.96
N PRO A 392 -12.04 22.40 9.13
CA PRO A 392 -10.66 22.78 9.43
C PRO A 392 -10.05 22.11 10.65
N LYS A 393 -10.87 21.72 11.65
CA LYS A 393 -10.37 20.99 12.81
C LYS A 393 -9.89 19.59 12.43
N TRP A 394 -10.61 18.89 11.55
CA TRP A 394 -10.22 17.57 11.07
C TRP A 394 -9.05 17.68 10.11
N THR A 395 -8.97 18.72 9.29
CA THR A 395 -7.82 18.99 8.41
C THR A 395 -6.55 19.25 9.24
N ALA A 396 -6.63 20.05 10.30
CA ALA A 396 -5.49 20.29 11.19
C ALA A 396 -5.01 19.00 11.87
N ARG A 397 -5.95 18.17 12.33
CA ARG A 397 -5.63 16.87 12.97
C ARG A 397 -5.07 15.84 11.99
N TYR A 398 -5.42 15.90 10.72
CA TYR A 398 -4.84 15.01 9.69
C TYR A 398 -3.32 15.23 9.51
N HIS A 399 -2.86 16.46 9.68
CA HIS A 399 -1.46 16.87 9.54
C HIS A 399 -0.75 17.03 10.90
N GLU A 400 -1.37 16.62 11.98
CA GLU A 400 -0.80 16.78 13.32
C GLU A 400 0.45 15.90 13.49
N SER A 401 1.51 16.51 14.00
CA SER A 401 2.76 15.81 14.30
C SER A 401 2.71 14.99 15.59
N ASP A 402 1.84 15.39 16.55
CA ASP A 402 1.59 14.62 17.76
C ASP A 402 0.67 13.42 17.45
N PRO A 403 1.21 12.19 17.48
CA PRO A 403 0.43 11.01 17.14
C PRO A 403 -0.82 10.77 18.02
N ASN A 404 -0.90 11.44 19.19
CA ASN A 404 -2.07 11.32 20.08
C ASN A 404 -3.22 12.26 19.67
N LYS A 405 -2.94 13.24 18.81
CA LYS A 405 -3.92 14.19 18.27
C LYS A 405 -4.29 13.89 16.82
N LEU A 406 -3.54 13.01 16.16
CA LEU A 406 -3.75 12.62 14.77
C LEU A 406 -5.17 12.06 14.56
N ALA A 407 -5.78 12.37 13.41
CA ALA A 407 -7.12 11.86 13.08
C ALA A 407 -7.29 11.71 11.57
N PHE A 408 -7.82 10.57 11.15
CA PHE A 408 -8.16 10.25 9.76
C PHE A 408 -9.66 10.02 9.54
N GLY A 409 -10.47 10.09 10.58
CA GLY A 409 -11.91 9.90 10.55
C GLY A 409 -12.69 11.20 10.40
N GLY A 410 -13.78 11.32 11.17
CA GLY A 410 -14.67 12.46 11.09
C GLY A 410 -15.76 12.46 12.14
N ARG A 411 -16.59 13.50 12.08
CA ARG A 411 -17.85 13.61 12.80
C ARG A 411 -19.00 13.44 11.82
N VAL A 412 -19.97 12.59 12.17
CA VAL A 412 -21.14 12.33 11.35
C VAL A 412 -22.38 12.91 12.01
N GLU A 413 -23.17 13.65 11.26
CA GLU A 413 -24.45 14.20 11.64
C GLU A 413 -25.54 13.58 10.77
N ILE A 414 -26.45 12.82 11.38
CA ILE A 414 -27.62 12.24 10.73
C ILE A 414 -28.85 13.04 11.14
N ARG A 415 -29.46 13.72 10.19
CA ARG A 415 -30.72 14.46 10.37
C ARG A 415 -31.90 13.57 10.00
N MET A 416 -32.85 13.45 10.92
CA MET A 416 -34.07 12.69 10.72
C MET A 416 -35.20 13.62 10.20
N LYS A 417 -36.19 13.06 9.48
CA LYS A 417 -37.33 13.80 8.97
C LYS A 417 -38.21 14.44 10.03
N ASP A 418 -38.18 13.94 11.25
CA ASP A 418 -38.88 14.51 12.42
C ASP A 418 -38.12 15.69 13.06
N GLY A 419 -36.95 16.06 12.51
CA GLY A 419 -36.11 17.13 12.99
C GLY A 419 -35.10 16.69 14.07
N SER A 420 -35.12 15.45 14.53
CA SER A 420 -34.12 14.93 15.47
C SER A 420 -32.77 14.74 14.77
N VAL A 421 -31.68 14.81 15.53
CA VAL A 421 -30.30 14.72 15.04
C VAL A 421 -29.51 13.70 15.84
N ILE A 422 -28.88 12.77 15.15
CA ILE A 422 -27.95 11.79 15.73
C ILE A 422 -26.52 12.21 15.36
N ASN A 423 -25.70 12.49 16.36
CA ASN A 423 -24.30 12.86 16.17
C ASN A 423 -23.37 11.82 16.80
N ASP A 424 -22.25 11.56 16.12
CA ASP A 424 -21.15 10.75 16.67
C ASP A 424 -19.85 11.08 15.93
N GLU A 425 -18.68 10.77 16.52
CA GLU A 425 -17.38 11.02 15.91
C GLU A 425 -16.37 9.92 16.26
N LEU A 426 -15.42 9.69 15.37
CA LEU A 426 -14.32 8.78 15.56
C LEU A 426 -13.06 9.31 14.87
N ALA A 427 -11.97 9.47 15.64
CA ALA A 427 -10.72 10.03 15.13
C ALA A 427 -9.89 9.02 14.35
N LEU A 428 -9.74 7.81 14.87
CA LEU A 428 -8.92 6.74 14.30
C LEU A 428 -9.75 5.46 14.20
N ALA A 429 -9.44 4.65 13.21
CA ALA A 429 -10.03 3.31 13.07
C ALA A 429 -9.74 2.46 14.32
N ASN A 430 -10.64 1.56 14.65
CA ASN A 430 -10.45 0.66 15.80
C ASN A 430 -9.16 -0.17 15.71
N ALA A 431 -8.79 -0.61 14.51
CA ALA A 431 -7.59 -1.41 14.24
C ALA A 431 -6.28 -0.60 14.21
N HIS A 432 -6.34 0.74 14.21
CA HIS A 432 -5.15 1.58 14.28
C HIS A 432 -4.35 1.30 15.56
N SER A 433 -3.02 1.42 15.52
CA SER A 433 -2.14 1.18 16.68
C SER A 433 -2.53 1.97 17.94
N LYS A 434 -3.23 3.11 17.78
CA LYS A 434 -3.81 3.95 18.84
C LYS A 434 -5.35 3.94 18.84
N GLY A 435 -5.96 3.00 18.12
CA GLY A 435 -7.40 2.80 18.10
C GLY A 435 -7.92 2.03 19.31
N ALA A 436 -9.22 1.79 19.33
CA ALA A 436 -9.86 1.08 20.45
C ALA A 436 -9.51 -0.42 20.53
N ARG A 437 -9.11 -1.04 19.40
CA ARG A 437 -8.74 -2.46 19.28
C ARG A 437 -7.53 -2.60 18.35
N PRO A 438 -6.32 -2.14 18.77
CA PRO A 438 -5.14 -2.25 17.92
C PRO A 438 -4.91 -3.68 17.47
N PHE A 439 -4.52 -3.88 16.19
CA PHE A 439 -4.21 -5.21 15.69
C PHE A 439 -2.94 -5.76 16.35
N ALA A 440 -3.10 -6.92 16.99
CA ALA A 440 -2.02 -7.79 17.44
C ALA A 440 -1.83 -8.95 16.43
N ARG A 441 -0.85 -9.83 16.66
CA ARG A 441 -0.54 -10.99 15.82
C ARG A 441 -1.78 -11.84 15.51
N GLU A 442 -2.60 -12.09 16.52
CA GLU A 442 -3.81 -12.91 16.43
C GLU A 442 -4.83 -12.32 15.46
N ASN A 443 -4.92 -10.99 15.37
CA ASN A 443 -5.82 -10.32 14.43
C ASN A 443 -5.36 -10.48 12.98
N TYR A 444 -4.03 -10.44 12.71
CA TYR A 444 -3.49 -10.71 11.37
C TYR A 444 -3.68 -12.18 10.97
N ILE A 445 -3.47 -13.12 11.90
CA ILE A 445 -3.74 -14.53 11.71
C ILE A 445 -5.23 -14.76 11.40
N GLN A 446 -6.12 -14.14 12.18
CA GLN A 446 -7.56 -14.26 11.95
C GLN A 446 -7.98 -13.64 10.60
N LYS A 447 -7.41 -12.48 10.22
CA LYS A 447 -7.64 -11.88 8.91
C LYS A 447 -7.19 -12.81 7.79
N PHE A 448 -6.00 -13.43 7.92
CA PHE A 448 -5.51 -14.41 6.96
C PHE A 448 -6.49 -15.59 6.81
N ARG A 449 -6.91 -16.19 7.93
CA ARG A 449 -7.85 -17.33 7.90
C ARG A 449 -9.18 -16.97 7.25
N ASN A 450 -9.74 -15.80 7.59
CA ASN A 450 -11.00 -15.32 7.03
C ASN A 450 -10.91 -15.06 5.52
N LEU A 451 -9.79 -14.48 5.06
CA LEU A 451 -9.60 -14.10 3.65
C LEU A 451 -9.21 -15.29 2.77
N THR A 452 -8.70 -16.36 3.36
CA THR A 452 -8.32 -17.59 2.65
C THR A 452 -9.35 -18.72 2.80
N GLU A 453 -10.44 -18.49 3.55
CA GLU A 453 -11.51 -19.46 3.75
C GLU A 453 -12.12 -19.91 2.40
N GLY A 454 -12.23 -21.23 2.23
CA GLY A 454 -12.74 -21.82 1.00
C GLY A 454 -11.77 -21.81 -0.20
N LEU A 455 -10.63 -21.12 -0.10
CA LEU A 455 -9.59 -21.08 -1.13
C LEU A 455 -8.38 -21.93 -0.77
N VAL A 456 -8.00 -21.95 0.50
CA VAL A 456 -6.79 -22.62 0.99
C VAL A 456 -7.16 -23.67 2.03
N SER A 457 -6.59 -24.87 1.94
CA SER A 457 -6.81 -25.91 2.93
C SER A 457 -6.28 -25.48 4.32
N LEU A 458 -6.92 -25.93 5.40
CA LEU A 458 -6.46 -25.62 6.76
C LEU A 458 -4.99 -26.01 7.00
N ARG A 459 -4.58 -27.17 6.44
CA ARG A 459 -3.19 -27.64 6.53
C ARG A 459 -2.21 -26.65 5.91
N GLU A 460 -2.54 -26.09 4.75
CA GLU A 460 -1.68 -25.11 4.08
C GLU A 460 -1.71 -23.76 4.78
N GLN A 461 -2.86 -23.36 5.33
CA GLN A 461 -2.94 -22.15 6.18
C GLN A 461 -2.01 -22.28 7.40
N ASP A 462 -2.06 -23.42 8.10
CA ASP A 462 -1.21 -23.68 9.26
C ASP A 462 0.27 -23.70 8.86
N ARG A 463 0.64 -24.42 7.79
CA ARG A 463 2.02 -24.48 7.27
C ARG A 463 2.58 -23.08 7.00
N PHE A 464 1.83 -22.25 6.29
CA PHE A 464 2.26 -20.87 5.95
C PHE A 464 2.43 -20.02 7.20
N LEU A 465 1.44 -20.04 8.10
CA LEU A 465 1.47 -19.23 9.32
C LEU A 465 2.61 -19.64 10.26
N ASP A 466 2.83 -20.96 10.44
CA ASP A 466 3.92 -21.47 11.28
C ASP A 466 5.28 -21.06 10.71
N LEU A 467 5.46 -21.17 9.38
CA LEU A 467 6.71 -20.79 8.71
C LEU A 467 6.99 -19.29 8.84
N VAL A 468 6.02 -18.44 8.50
CA VAL A 468 6.25 -16.97 8.48
C VAL A 468 6.49 -16.43 9.88
N GLN A 469 5.93 -17.03 10.92
CA GLN A 469 6.20 -16.62 12.30
C GLN A 469 7.65 -16.84 12.72
N CYS A 470 8.36 -17.76 12.04
CA CYS A 470 9.78 -18.01 12.23
C CYS A 470 10.68 -17.23 11.26
N LEU A 471 10.17 -16.23 10.54
CA LEU A 471 10.86 -15.52 9.47
C LEU A 471 12.32 -15.16 9.78
N PRO A 472 12.69 -14.58 10.94
CA PRO A 472 14.07 -14.22 11.23
C PRO A 472 15.06 -15.40 11.27
N ASP A 473 14.54 -16.61 11.53
CA ASP A 473 15.34 -17.82 11.73
C ASP A 473 15.40 -18.72 10.49
N LEU A 474 14.63 -18.36 9.42
CA LEU A 474 14.58 -19.16 8.20
C LEU A 474 15.89 -19.13 7.45
N GLY A 475 16.38 -20.31 7.06
CA GLY A 475 17.49 -20.46 6.13
C GLY A 475 17.08 -20.17 4.67
N ALA A 476 18.05 -20.09 3.79
CA ALA A 476 17.84 -19.77 2.38
C ALA A 476 16.88 -20.74 1.66
N SER A 477 16.91 -22.03 1.98
CA SER A 477 16.01 -23.02 1.39
C SER A 477 14.56 -22.91 1.89
N GLU A 478 14.36 -22.35 3.07
CA GLU A 478 13.04 -22.20 3.69
C GLU A 478 12.32 -20.94 3.20
N ILE A 479 13.06 -19.92 2.74
CA ILE A 479 12.48 -18.72 2.12
C ILE A 479 11.67 -19.08 0.86
N ASP A 480 12.05 -20.11 0.15
CA ASP A 480 11.31 -20.64 -1.00
C ASP A 480 9.91 -21.16 -0.64
N GLU A 481 9.70 -21.51 0.64
CA GLU A 481 8.43 -21.98 1.16
C GLU A 481 7.51 -20.84 1.63
N ILE A 482 7.97 -19.58 1.65
CA ILE A 482 7.11 -18.42 1.87
C ILE A 482 6.27 -18.17 0.63
N ASN A 483 5.25 -19.00 0.50
CA ASN A 483 4.24 -18.99 -0.55
C ASN A 483 2.97 -19.65 0.02
N VAL A 484 1.82 -19.32 -0.54
CA VAL A 484 0.56 -20.00 -0.24
C VAL A 484 0.16 -20.77 -1.50
N VAL A 485 0.09 -22.08 -1.39
CA VAL A 485 -0.23 -22.97 -2.51
C VAL A 485 -1.73 -23.28 -2.52
N LEU A 486 -2.35 -23.17 -3.68
CA LEU A 486 -3.74 -23.55 -3.89
C LEU A 486 -3.82 -24.86 -4.69
N ASP A 487 -4.92 -25.60 -4.51
CA ASP A 487 -5.27 -26.69 -5.40
C ASP A 487 -5.55 -26.10 -6.81
N GLU A 488 -5.05 -26.77 -7.84
CA GLU A 488 -5.16 -26.29 -9.23
C GLU A 488 -6.62 -26.02 -9.64
N ALA A 489 -7.55 -26.80 -9.14
CA ALA A 489 -8.98 -26.61 -9.38
C ALA A 489 -9.57 -25.35 -8.73
N THR A 490 -8.85 -24.73 -7.78
CA THR A 490 -9.26 -23.49 -7.10
C THR A 490 -8.79 -22.24 -7.84
N LEU A 491 -7.78 -22.37 -8.69
CA LEU A 491 -7.27 -21.29 -9.52
C LEU A 491 -8.17 -21.12 -10.74
N GLU A 492 -9.09 -20.18 -10.65
CA GLU A 492 -9.93 -19.80 -11.79
C GLU A 492 -9.13 -18.95 -12.77
N ASN A 493 -9.18 -19.29 -14.04
CA ASN A 493 -8.71 -18.45 -15.12
C ASN A 493 -9.93 -17.71 -15.70
N GLU A 494 -10.24 -16.55 -15.14
CA GLU A 494 -11.37 -15.71 -15.60
C GLU A 494 -11.26 -15.25 -17.07
N THR A 495 -10.15 -15.53 -17.75
CA THR A 495 -9.94 -15.13 -19.16
C THR A 495 -9.35 -16.26 -20.00
N PRO A 496 -9.99 -17.44 -20.10
CA PRO A 496 -9.44 -18.57 -20.88
C PRO A 496 -9.27 -18.26 -22.37
N ASP A 497 -10.00 -17.28 -22.92
CA ASP A 497 -10.00 -16.94 -24.33
C ASP A 497 -9.14 -15.71 -24.69
N LYS A 498 -8.57 -14.99 -23.72
CA LYS A 498 -7.74 -13.82 -23.96
C LYS A 498 -6.25 -14.19 -23.98
N LYS A 499 -5.69 -14.31 -25.16
CA LYS A 499 -4.26 -14.58 -25.35
C LYS A 499 -3.49 -13.25 -25.41
N GLY A 500 -2.36 -13.17 -24.64
CA GLY A 500 -1.38 -12.10 -24.73
C GLY A 500 -0.31 -12.40 -25.78
N ILE A 501 0.80 -11.67 -25.66
CA ILE A 501 2.00 -11.89 -26.50
C ILE A 501 2.82 -13.06 -25.93
N PHE A 502 2.79 -13.27 -24.62
CA PHE A 502 3.53 -14.30 -23.88
C PHE A 502 2.74 -15.59 -23.74
#